data_aa133afb9d380c78ada51a73355785c2
#
_entry.id   aa133afb9d380c78ada51a73355785c2
#
_cell.length_a   1.000
_cell.length_b   1.000
_cell.length_c   1.000
_cell.angle_alpha   90.00
_cell.angle_beta   90.00
_cell.angle_gamma   90.00
#
_symmetry.space_group_name_H-M   'P 1'
#
loop_
_entity.id
_entity.type
_entity.pdbx_description
1 polymer ?
#
loop_
_entity_poly.entity_id
_entity_poly.type
_entity_poly.pdbx_seq_one_letter_code
_entity_poly.pdbx_strand_id
1 'polypeptide(L)'
;VKKILTTLCLLFAPLAANAELSTGQERDFCFKQNGDIPSAYNCLSVKKDASGKKLDVLIAETVKRIKANNVGPYNGKEDSTETAGDVYSRRFLKAQKSWKDYRDQLCLSVATELDEDADDYQSYIDQCQINLNKNHASEIEQMGLPPAE
;
A
#
# COMPACT_ATOMS: atom_id res chain seq x y z
N VAL A 1 -16.48 56.56 -21.68
CA VAL A 1 -15.45 56.05 -20.77
C VAL A 1 -15.76 54.60 -20.48
N LYS A 2 -15.05 53.64 -21.16
CA LYS A 2 -15.19 52.17 -20.91
C LYS A 2 -14.26 51.78 -19.78
N LYS A 3 -14.82 51.34 -18.64
CA LYS A 3 -14.07 50.75 -17.55
C LYS A 3 -13.75 49.27 -17.90
N ILE A 4 -12.49 49.00 -18.16
CA ILE A 4 -11.98 47.62 -18.31
C ILE A 4 -11.78 47.07 -16.90
N LEU A 5 -12.62 46.10 -16.54
CA LEU A 5 -12.50 45.35 -15.29
C LEU A 5 -11.54 44.16 -15.54
N THR A 6 -10.30 44.32 -15.13
CA THR A 6 -9.29 43.25 -15.24
C THR A 6 -9.50 42.26 -14.10
N THR A 7 -10.14 41.14 -14.41
CA THR A 7 -10.31 40.01 -13.43
C THR A 7 -8.98 39.28 -13.31
N LEU A 8 -8.31 39.49 -12.20
CA LEU A 8 -7.08 38.78 -11.83
C LEU A 8 -7.46 37.35 -11.38
N CYS A 9 -7.37 36.36 -12.27
CA CYS A 9 -7.46 34.94 -11.91
C CYS A 9 -6.19 34.53 -11.15
N LEU A 10 -6.28 34.46 -9.82
CA LEU A 10 -5.29 33.82 -8.97
C LEU A 10 -5.38 32.30 -9.22
N LEU A 11 -4.46 31.75 -10.00
CA LEU A 11 -4.22 30.34 -10.14
C LEU A 11 -3.63 29.81 -8.83
N PHE A 12 -4.49 29.28 -7.96
CA PHE A 12 -4.06 28.41 -6.89
C PHE A 12 -3.60 27.09 -7.51
N ALA A 13 -2.30 26.97 -7.82
CA ALA A 13 -1.69 25.69 -8.05
C ALA A 13 -1.76 24.89 -6.74
N PRO A 14 -2.34 23.69 -6.69
CA PRO A 14 -2.23 22.84 -5.51
C PRO A 14 -0.73 22.53 -5.36
N LEU A 15 -0.14 22.94 -4.24
CA LEU A 15 1.13 22.41 -3.77
C LEU A 15 0.91 20.90 -3.57
N ALA A 16 1.27 20.09 -4.57
CA ALA A 16 1.43 18.67 -4.37
C ALA A 16 2.54 18.52 -3.33
N ALA A 17 2.15 18.28 -2.08
CA ALA A 17 3.09 17.85 -1.07
C ALA A 17 3.60 16.48 -1.56
N ASN A 18 4.83 16.45 -2.07
CA ASN A 18 5.53 15.22 -2.37
C ASN A 18 5.76 14.54 -1.02
N ALA A 19 4.86 13.62 -0.66
CA ALA A 19 5.05 12.79 0.52
C ALA A 19 6.17 11.81 0.21
N GLU A 20 7.30 11.97 0.87
CA GLU A 20 8.40 11.02 0.82
C GLU A 20 7.94 9.67 1.37
N LEU A 21 8.40 8.57 0.78
CA LEU A 21 8.01 7.22 1.23
C LEU A 21 8.41 6.92 2.66
N SER A 22 9.48 7.54 3.16
CA SER A 22 10.01 7.37 4.52
C SER A 22 9.34 8.25 5.58
N THR A 23 8.42 9.13 5.20
CA THR A 23 7.69 10.03 6.10
C THR A 23 6.21 9.68 6.19
N GLY A 24 5.57 9.96 7.33
CA GLY A 24 4.13 9.71 7.47
C GLY A 24 3.61 9.85 8.90
N GLN A 25 2.31 9.80 9.01
CA GLN A 25 1.58 10.02 10.27
C GLN A 25 1.94 9.01 11.37
N GLU A 26 2.28 7.77 11.02
CA GLU A 26 2.64 6.74 11.97
C GLU A 26 3.96 7.07 12.66
N ARG A 27 4.96 7.47 11.88
CA ARG A 27 6.25 7.92 12.40
C ARG A 27 6.08 9.16 13.27
N ASP A 28 5.39 10.17 12.77
CA ASP A 28 5.12 11.41 13.52
C ASP A 28 4.39 11.13 14.84
N PHE A 29 3.38 10.26 14.83
CA PHE A 29 2.67 9.84 16.03
C PHE A 29 3.61 9.16 17.03
N CYS A 30 4.39 8.17 16.58
CA CYS A 30 5.28 7.41 17.46
C CYS A 30 6.34 8.29 18.12
N PHE A 31 6.96 9.20 17.36
CA PHE A 31 7.97 10.11 17.89
C PHE A 31 7.40 11.21 18.80
N LYS A 32 6.14 11.61 18.59
CA LYS A 32 5.46 12.59 19.46
C LYS A 32 4.99 11.98 20.79
N GLN A 33 4.55 10.72 20.77
CA GLN A 33 3.91 10.07 21.94
C GLN A 33 4.93 9.44 22.89
N ASN A 34 6.13 9.11 22.43
CA ASN A 34 7.13 8.41 23.22
C ASN A 34 8.21 9.38 23.72
N GLY A 35 8.56 9.23 24.99
CA GLY A 35 9.56 10.10 25.64
C GLY A 35 11.02 9.78 25.29
N ASP A 36 11.27 8.67 24.60
CA ASP A 36 12.59 8.22 24.19
C ASP A 36 12.57 7.61 22.76
N ILE A 37 13.71 7.66 22.10
CA ILE A 37 13.88 7.22 20.72
C ILE A 37 13.66 5.70 20.55
N PRO A 38 14.20 4.80 21.40
CA PRO A 38 13.96 3.36 21.28
C PRO A 38 12.46 2.99 21.34
N SER A 39 11.72 3.62 22.24
CA SER A 39 10.26 3.40 22.33
C SER A 39 9.52 3.91 21.10
N ALA A 40 9.96 5.00 20.50
CA ALA A 40 9.38 5.50 19.25
C ALA A 40 9.62 4.52 18.08
N TYR A 41 10.81 3.95 17.95
CA TYR A 41 11.11 2.93 16.94
C TYR A 41 10.29 1.65 17.14
N ASN A 42 10.19 1.18 18.38
CA ASN A 42 9.35 0.01 18.69
C ASN A 42 7.87 0.26 18.35
N CYS A 43 7.35 1.44 18.68
CA CYS A 43 6.00 1.87 18.29
C CYS A 43 5.80 1.78 16.77
N LEU A 44 6.74 2.29 15.99
CA LEU A 44 6.64 2.30 14.52
C LEU A 44 6.73 0.88 13.94
N SER A 45 7.61 0.04 14.46
CA SER A 45 7.73 -1.38 14.08
C SER A 45 6.42 -2.14 14.32
N VAL A 46 5.77 -1.93 15.48
CA VAL A 46 4.45 -2.51 15.77
C VAL A 46 3.39 -2.04 14.75
N LYS A 47 3.39 -0.76 14.38
CA LYS A 47 2.48 -0.22 13.36
C LYS A 47 2.75 -0.81 11.97
N LYS A 48 4.00 -1.02 11.61
CA LYS A 48 4.40 -1.67 10.35
C LYS A 48 3.88 -3.11 10.32
N ASP A 49 4.05 -3.88 11.39
CA ASP A 49 3.55 -5.26 11.48
C ASP A 49 2.02 -5.32 11.40
N ALA A 50 1.32 -4.40 12.07
CA ALA A 50 -0.14 -4.29 11.98
C ALA A 50 -0.62 -3.94 10.56
N SER A 51 0.10 -3.06 9.87
CA SER A 51 -0.17 -2.70 8.46
C SER A 51 0.01 -3.90 7.53
N GLY A 52 1.08 -4.69 7.72
CA GLY A 52 1.31 -5.93 6.98
C GLY A 52 0.21 -6.97 7.18
N LYS A 53 -0.17 -7.22 8.43
CA LYS A 53 -1.27 -8.14 8.76
C LYS A 53 -2.60 -7.69 8.15
N LYS A 54 -2.91 -6.39 8.16
CA LYS A 54 -4.11 -5.85 7.55
C LYS A 54 -4.13 -6.09 6.03
N LEU A 55 -3.00 -5.90 5.36
CA LEU A 55 -2.87 -6.20 3.94
C LEU A 55 -3.04 -7.69 3.65
N ASP A 56 -2.48 -8.59 4.48
CA ASP A 56 -2.62 -10.04 4.33
C ASP A 56 -4.07 -10.50 4.47
N VAL A 57 -4.82 -9.91 5.40
CA VAL A 57 -6.26 -10.16 5.54
C VAL A 57 -7.02 -9.72 4.28
N LEU A 58 -6.73 -8.53 3.75
CA LEU A 58 -7.35 -8.03 2.53
C LEU A 58 -7.06 -8.96 1.33
N ILE A 59 -5.81 -9.42 1.19
CA ILE A 59 -5.43 -10.38 0.14
C ILE A 59 -6.23 -11.68 0.27
N ALA A 60 -6.35 -12.23 1.48
CA ALA A 60 -7.11 -13.46 1.72
C ALA A 60 -8.60 -13.29 1.40
N GLU A 61 -9.23 -12.18 1.81
CA GLU A 61 -10.61 -11.86 1.49
C GLU A 61 -10.81 -11.64 -0.02
N THR A 62 -9.85 -11.04 -0.70
CA THR A 62 -9.87 -10.86 -2.15
C THR A 62 -9.86 -12.20 -2.88
N VAL A 63 -9.03 -13.16 -2.44
CA VAL A 63 -9.03 -14.53 -2.98
C VAL A 63 -10.40 -15.21 -2.83
N LYS A 64 -11.05 -15.05 -1.68
CA LYS A 64 -12.42 -15.59 -1.47
C LYS A 64 -13.41 -14.99 -2.46
N ARG A 65 -13.39 -13.66 -2.65
CA ARG A 65 -14.25 -12.96 -3.62
C ARG A 65 -13.98 -13.42 -5.05
N ILE A 66 -12.70 -13.54 -5.44
CA ILE A 66 -12.31 -14.04 -6.76
C ILE A 66 -12.93 -15.42 -7.02
N LYS A 67 -12.79 -16.34 -6.08
CA LYS A 67 -13.31 -17.71 -6.23
C LYS A 67 -14.83 -17.76 -6.25
N ALA A 68 -15.49 -17.04 -5.36
CA ALA A 68 -16.94 -17.00 -5.27
C ALA A 68 -17.60 -16.43 -6.54
N ASN A 69 -16.99 -15.45 -7.17
CA ASN A 69 -17.55 -14.75 -8.32
C ASN A 69 -17.10 -15.31 -9.69
N ASN A 70 -16.28 -16.37 -9.73
CA ASN A 70 -15.72 -16.94 -10.97
C ASN A 70 -15.77 -18.47 -10.95
N VAL A 71 -16.95 -19.03 -10.73
CA VAL A 71 -17.19 -20.50 -10.57
C VAL A 71 -17.20 -21.28 -11.87
N GLY A 72 -17.33 -20.61 -13.02
CA GLY A 72 -17.37 -21.27 -14.33
C GLY A 72 -16.04 -21.90 -14.74
N PRO A 73 -16.07 -22.83 -15.72
CA PRO A 73 -14.86 -23.47 -16.21
C PRO A 73 -13.91 -22.46 -16.86
N TYR A 74 -12.60 -22.66 -16.65
CA TYR A 74 -11.61 -21.76 -17.22
C TYR A 74 -11.66 -21.73 -18.75
N ASN A 75 -11.65 -20.55 -19.34
CA ASN A 75 -11.82 -20.29 -20.78
C ASN A 75 -13.11 -20.83 -21.40
N GLY A 76 -14.17 -21.08 -20.60
CA GLY A 76 -15.44 -21.62 -21.08
C GLY A 76 -15.37 -23.06 -21.60
N LYS A 77 -14.29 -23.78 -21.31
CA LYS A 77 -14.11 -25.17 -21.73
C LYS A 77 -14.76 -26.11 -20.73
N GLU A 78 -15.79 -26.84 -21.16
CA GLU A 78 -16.56 -27.77 -20.31
C GLU A 78 -15.71 -28.91 -19.73
N ASP A 79 -14.60 -29.27 -20.38
CA ASP A 79 -13.65 -30.29 -19.94
C ASP A 79 -12.51 -29.71 -19.03
N SER A 80 -12.56 -28.43 -18.69
CA SER A 80 -11.57 -27.81 -17.80
C SER A 80 -11.66 -28.38 -16.39
N THR A 81 -10.53 -28.81 -15.85
CA THR A 81 -10.40 -29.25 -14.45
C THR A 81 -10.31 -28.10 -13.45
N GLU A 82 -10.12 -26.87 -13.94
CA GLU A 82 -9.99 -25.66 -13.13
C GLU A 82 -11.11 -24.66 -13.46
N THR A 83 -11.57 -23.95 -12.43
CA THR A 83 -12.46 -22.80 -12.61
C THR A 83 -11.68 -21.55 -13.01
N ALA A 84 -12.38 -20.57 -13.59
CA ALA A 84 -11.81 -19.24 -13.81
C ALA A 84 -11.30 -18.62 -12.50
N GLY A 85 -11.99 -18.86 -11.38
CA GLY A 85 -11.59 -18.42 -10.04
C GLY A 85 -10.29 -19.05 -9.54
N ASP A 86 -10.04 -20.32 -9.86
CA ASP A 86 -8.78 -20.98 -9.49
C ASP A 86 -7.59 -20.37 -10.21
N VAL A 87 -7.73 -20.16 -11.52
CA VAL A 87 -6.67 -19.54 -12.32
C VAL A 87 -6.45 -18.09 -11.92
N TYR A 88 -7.53 -17.32 -11.73
CA TYR A 88 -7.45 -15.92 -11.32
C TYR A 88 -6.80 -15.78 -9.94
N SER A 89 -7.26 -16.55 -8.94
CA SER A 89 -6.70 -16.48 -7.58
C SER A 89 -5.21 -16.86 -7.54
N ARG A 90 -4.79 -17.87 -8.30
CA ARG A 90 -3.38 -18.26 -8.41
C ARG A 90 -2.52 -17.15 -9.02
N ARG A 91 -2.99 -16.50 -10.09
CA ARG A 91 -2.31 -15.36 -10.72
C ARG A 91 -2.26 -14.15 -9.78
N PHE A 92 -3.37 -13.86 -9.10
CA PHE A 92 -3.43 -12.78 -8.09
C PHE A 92 -2.42 -13.02 -6.97
N LEU A 93 -2.38 -14.21 -6.37
CA LEU A 93 -1.43 -14.53 -5.30
C LEU A 93 0.03 -14.45 -5.77
N LYS A 94 0.32 -14.87 -7.01
CA LYS A 94 1.66 -14.71 -7.59
C LYS A 94 2.03 -13.23 -7.71
N ALA A 95 1.10 -12.39 -8.16
CA ALA A 95 1.32 -10.94 -8.23
C ALA A 95 1.54 -10.33 -6.84
N GLN A 96 0.78 -10.76 -5.81
CA GLN A 96 0.97 -10.28 -4.44
C GLN A 96 2.36 -10.62 -3.89
N LYS A 97 2.86 -11.81 -4.18
CA LYS A 97 4.22 -12.19 -3.79
C LYS A 97 5.27 -11.28 -4.44
N SER A 98 5.19 -11.11 -5.75
CA SER A 98 6.12 -10.22 -6.48
C SER A 98 6.04 -8.77 -6.00
N TRP A 99 4.82 -8.31 -5.66
CA TRP A 99 4.63 -6.97 -5.13
C TRP A 99 5.28 -6.80 -3.75
N LYS A 100 5.17 -7.79 -2.85
CA LYS A 100 5.83 -7.75 -1.54
C LYS A 100 7.36 -7.71 -1.68
N ASP A 101 7.91 -8.51 -2.59
CA ASP A 101 9.34 -8.49 -2.90
C ASP A 101 9.77 -7.10 -3.42
N TYR A 102 8.98 -6.50 -4.32
CA TYR A 102 9.20 -5.14 -4.81
C TYR A 102 9.15 -4.10 -3.69
N ARG A 103 8.11 -4.15 -2.82
CA ARG A 103 7.97 -3.23 -1.68
C ARG A 103 9.22 -3.27 -0.79
N ASP A 104 9.66 -4.47 -0.43
CA ASP A 104 10.77 -4.65 0.49
C ASP A 104 12.08 -4.11 -0.12
N GLN A 105 12.32 -4.38 -1.41
CA GLN A 105 13.47 -3.84 -2.12
C GLN A 105 13.41 -2.32 -2.31
N LEU A 106 12.24 -1.77 -2.61
CA LEU A 106 12.08 -0.33 -2.75
C LEU A 106 12.30 0.39 -1.42
N CYS A 107 11.74 -0.11 -0.31
CA CYS A 107 11.93 0.50 1.00
C CYS A 107 13.37 0.39 1.49
N LEU A 108 14.06 -0.70 1.16
CA LEU A 108 15.49 -0.82 1.43
C LEU A 108 16.30 0.21 0.62
N SER A 109 15.95 0.43 -0.65
CA SER A 109 16.63 1.43 -1.48
C SER A 109 16.38 2.86 -1.00
N VAL A 110 15.20 3.19 -0.49
CA VAL A 110 14.89 4.49 0.13
C VAL A 110 15.73 4.72 1.38
N ALA A 111 15.97 3.67 2.18
CA ALA A 111 16.77 3.77 3.39
C ALA A 111 18.28 3.96 3.11
N THR A 112 18.75 3.69 1.89
CA THR A 112 20.19 3.89 1.55
C THR A 112 20.65 5.35 1.56
N GLU A 113 19.74 6.31 1.73
CA GLU A 113 20.09 7.70 2.03
C GLU A 113 20.74 7.88 3.41
N LEU A 114 20.59 6.88 4.29
CA LEU A 114 21.17 6.81 5.61
C LEU A 114 22.25 5.72 5.66
N ASP A 115 23.19 5.86 6.58
CA ASP A 115 24.11 4.78 6.92
C ASP A 115 23.34 3.60 7.55
N GLU A 116 23.67 2.35 7.21
CA GLU A 116 22.95 1.16 7.69
C GLU A 116 22.98 0.99 9.23
N ASP A 117 23.97 1.57 9.88
CA ASP A 117 24.14 1.59 11.34
C ASP A 117 23.53 2.83 12.01
N ALA A 118 22.87 3.71 11.23
CA ALA A 118 22.16 4.85 11.77
C ALA A 118 20.88 4.42 12.49
N ASP A 119 20.60 5.04 13.63
CA ASP A 119 19.41 4.73 14.45
C ASP A 119 18.08 4.87 13.66
N ASP A 120 18.04 5.82 12.72
CA ASP A 120 16.84 6.07 11.89
C ASP A 120 16.66 5.09 10.72
N TYR A 121 17.67 4.29 10.35
CA TYR A 121 17.65 3.44 9.17
C TYR A 121 16.43 2.54 9.10
N GLN A 122 16.16 1.77 10.17
CA GLN A 122 15.01 0.87 10.23
C GLN A 122 13.69 1.63 10.23
N SER A 123 13.62 2.81 10.84
CA SER A 123 12.39 3.60 10.86
C SER A 123 11.98 4.13 9.49
N TYR A 124 12.93 4.38 8.59
CA TYR A 124 12.67 4.73 7.18
C TYR A 124 12.05 3.54 6.44
N ILE A 125 12.59 2.35 6.62
CA ILE A 125 12.04 1.12 6.04
C ILE A 125 10.62 0.87 6.55
N ASP A 126 10.40 0.95 7.86
CA ASP A 126 9.11 0.69 8.50
C ASP A 126 8.02 1.65 7.99
N GLN A 127 8.29 2.96 7.95
CA GLN A 127 7.33 3.93 7.44
C GLN A 127 7.06 3.75 5.94
N CYS A 128 8.10 3.48 5.16
CA CYS A 128 7.98 3.20 3.74
C CYS A 128 7.06 1.99 3.48
N GLN A 129 7.26 0.89 4.21
CA GLN A 129 6.41 -0.30 4.08
C GLN A 129 4.96 -0.02 4.47
N ILE A 130 4.70 0.78 5.51
CA ILE A 130 3.36 1.20 5.90
C ILE A 130 2.69 1.97 4.75
N ASN A 131 3.38 2.94 4.17
CA ASN A 131 2.85 3.77 3.09
C ASN A 131 2.54 2.95 1.84
N LEU A 132 3.43 2.07 1.44
CA LEU A 132 3.22 1.18 0.30
C LEU A 132 2.09 0.17 0.56
N ASN A 133 1.98 -0.40 1.75
CA ASN A 133 0.87 -1.28 2.11
C ASN A 133 -0.49 -0.58 1.97
N LYS A 134 -0.61 0.68 2.40
CA LYS A 134 -1.84 1.47 2.25
C LYS A 134 -2.19 1.70 0.78
N ASN A 135 -1.20 2.10 -0.02
CA ASN A 135 -1.39 2.35 -1.45
C ASN A 135 -1.84 1.07 -2.15
N HIS A 136 -1.18 -0.05 -1.89
CA HIS A 136 -1.50 -1.33 -2.49
C HIS A 136 -2.87 -1.89 -2.04
N ALA A 137 -3.27 -1.66 -0.80
CA ALA A 137 -4.62 -2.00 -0.36
C ALA A 137 -5.67 -1.26 -1.20
N SER A 138 -5.45 0.03 -1.49
CA SER A 138 -6.33 0.81 -2.37
C SER A 138 -6.33 0.27 -3.82
N GLU A 139 -5.20 -0.17 -4.35
CA GLU A 139 -5.13 -0.83 -5.67
C GLU A 139 -5.95 -2.14 -5.71
N ILE A 140 -5.86 -2.97 -4.66
CA ILE A 140 -6.65 -4.19 -4.55
C ILE A 140 -8.15 -3.88 -4.48
N GLU A 141 -8.56 -2.86 -3.74
CA GLU A 141 -9.95 -2.42 -3.66
C GLU A 141 -10.48 -1.94 -5.02
N GLN A 142 -9.65 -1.30 -5.84
CA GLN A 142 -9.97 -0.86 -7.20
C GLN A 142 -10.22 -2.00 -8.19
N MET A 143 -9.90 -3.26 -7.84
CA MET A 143 -10.30 -4.42 -8.65
C MET A 143 -11.83 -4.56 -8.74
N GLY A 144 -12.59 -3.92 -7.84
CA GLY A 144 -14.05 -3.83 -7.91
C GLY A 144 -14.77 -5.18 -7.79
N LEU A 145 -14.15 -6.14 -7.08
CA LEU A 145 -14.74 -7.47 -6.91
C LEU A 145 -15.99 -7.41 -6.01
N PRO A 146 -17.11 -8.07 -6.43
CA PRO A 146 -18.27 -8.21 -5.57
C PRO A 146 -17.93 -8.93 -4.26
N PRO A 147 -18.75 -8.79 -3.20
CA PRO A 147 -18.64 -9.62 -2.00
C PRO A 147 -18.66 -11.11 -2.33
N ALA A 148 -18.05 -11.95 -1.51
CA ALA A 148 -18.29 -13.38 -1.52
C ALA A 148 -19.64 -13.60 -0.82
N GLU A 149 -20.63 -14.07 -1.56
CA GLU A 149 -21.93 -14.51 -1.01
C GLU A 149 -21.79 -15.84 -0.27
#